data_1e129471b7b4c0985e322e33168fa4b0
#
_entry.id   1e129471b7b4c0985e322e33168fa4b0
#
_cell.length_a   1.000
_cell.length_b   1.000
_cell.length_c   1.000
_cell.angle_alpha   90.00
_cell.angle_beta   90.00
_cell.angle_gamma   90.00
#
_symmetry.space_group_name_H-M   'P 1'
#
loop_
_entity.id
_entity.type
_entity.pdbx_description
1 polymer ?
#
loop_
_entity_poly.entity_id
_entity_poly.type
_entity_poly.pdbx_seq_one_letter_code
_entity_poly.pdbx_strand_id
1 'polypeptide(L)'
;MMSKETAKEIVDLLFRLYDENKEDSVINHHTYGIILDFIGGEPFMNIDVISFTTEYFIQECLRRDHVWLTNFRVSMSSNGLLYFEPKV
;
A
#
# COMPACT_ATOMS: atom_id res chain seq x y z
N MET A 1 -5.71 -6.27 -15.40
CA MET A 1 -5.80 -4.89 -14.88
C MET A 1 -6.25 -4.93 -13.42
N MET A 2 -5.61 -4.14 -12.56
CA MET A 2 -5.99 -4.08 -11.16
C MET A 2 -7.29 -3.31 -10.98
N SER A 3 -8.22 -3.87 -10.22
CA SER A 3 -9.48 -3.21 -9.87
C SER A 3 -9.33 -2.48 -8.52
N LYS A 4 -10.29 -1.58 -8.24
CA LYS A 4 -10.33 -0.89 -6.95
C LYS A 4 -10.49 -1.88 -5.80
N GLU A 5 -11.27 -2.94 -6.01
CA GLU A 5 -11.45 -3.98 -5.00
C GLU A 5 -10.16 -4.71 -4.69
N THR A 6 -9.39 -5.06 -5.72
CA THR A 6 -8.09 -5.70 -5.53
C THR A 6 -7.13 -4.79 -4.78
N ALA A 7 -7.09 -3.51 -5.15
CA ALA A 7 -6.24 -2.53 -4.46
C ALA A 7 -6.63 -2.39 -2.98
N LYS A 8 -7.93 -2.37 -2.69
CA LYS A 8 -8.42 -2.32 -1.32
C LYS A 8 -7.99 -3.55 -0.52
N GLU A 9 -8.11 -4.73 -1.12
CA GLU A 9 -7.70 -5.98 -0.47
C GLU A 9 -6.21 -5.97 -0.13
N ILE A 10 -5.38 -5.45 -1.05
CA ILE A 10 -3.94 -5.35 -0.81
C ILE A 10 -3.66 -4.43 0.37
N VAL A 11 -4.29 -3.26 0.41
CA VAL A 11 -4.11 -2.31 1.51
C VAL A 11 -4.57 -2.93 2.82
N ASP A 12 -5.73 -3.57 2.84
CA ASP A 12 -6.24 -4.23 4.05
C ASP A 12 -5.28 -5.32 4.52
N LEU A 13 -4.68 -6.07 3.59
CA LEU A 13 -3.70 -7.08 3.93
C LEU A 13 -2.47 -6.48 4.61
N LEU A 14 -1.99 -5.33 4.14
CA LEU A 14 -0.84 -4.67 4.73
C LEU A 14 -1.09 -4.34 6.20
N PHE A 15 -2.24 -3.77 6.51
CA PHE A 15 -2.60 -3.44 7.88
C PHE A 15 -2.79 -4.69 8.74
N ARG A 16 -3.38 -5.73 8.16
CA ARG A 16 -3.55 -6.99 8.88
C ARG A 16 -2.22 -7.62 9.25
N LEU A 17 -1.27 -7.65 8.31
CA LEU A 17 0.06 -8.19 8.59
C LEU A 17 0.78 -7.41 9.66
N TYR A 18 0.64 -6.10 9.67
CA TYR A 18 1.20 -5.27 10.71
C TYR A 18 0.62 -5.63 12.08
N ASP A 19 -0.71 -5.76 12.14
CA ASP A 19 -1.42 -6.06 13.38
C ASP A 19 -1.08 -7.46 13.91
N GLU A 20 -0.89 -8.43 13.02
CA GLU A 20 -0.49 -9.78 13.40
C GLU A 20 0.89 -9.84 14.03
N ASN A 21 1.77 -8.94 13.64
CA ASN A 21 3.11 -8.76 14.21
C ASN A 21 3.91 -10.07 14.30
N LYS A 22 3.97 -10.82 13.22
CA LYS A 22 4.76 -12.05 13.16
C LYS A 22 6.21 -11.75 12.82
N GLU A 23 7.15 -12.34 13.55
CA GLU A 23 8.58 -12.11 13.33
C GLU A 23 9.07 -12.51 11.95
N ASP A 24 8.49 -13.57 11.38
CA ASP A 24 8.85 -14.06 10.06
C ASP A 24 8.08 -13.38 8.94
N SER A 25 7.20 -12.47 9.27
CA SER A 25 6.45 -11.71 8.27
C SER A 25 7.27 -10.53 7.74
N VAL A 26 7.08 -10.23 6.46
CA VAL A 26 7.70 -9.06 5.81
C VAL A 26 7.21 -7.78 6.47
N ILE A 27 5.98 -7.76 6.97
CA ILE A 27 5.39 -6.63 7.65
C ILE A 27 5.03 -7.03 9.07
N ASN A 28 5.48 -6.23 10.04
CA ASN A 28 5.16 -6.40 11.46
C ASN A 28 5.35 -5.05 12.17
N HIS A 29 5.35 -5.02 13.49
CA HIS A 29 5.49 -3.78 14.24
C HIS A 29 6.85 -3.10 14.07
N HIS A 30 7.86 -3.77 13.54
CA HIS A 30 9.15 -3.17 13.21
C HIS A 30 9.11 -2.39 11.89
N THR A 31 8.07 -2.58 11.09
CA THR A 31 7.88 -1.87 9.82
C THR A 31 7.32 -0.48 10.12
N TYR A 32 8.19 0.52 10.17
CA TYR A 32 7.78 1.87 10.54
C TYR A 32 7.28 2.71 9.37
N GLY A 33 7.47 2.25 8.15
CA GLY A 33 7.04 2.96 6.95
C GLY A 33 6.82 2.02 5.79
N ILE A 34 6.25 2.54 4.70
CA ILE A 34 5.92 1.72 3.56
C ILE A 34 5.97 2.56 2.28
N ILE A 35 6.33 1.91 1.17
CA ILE A 35 6.31 2.52 -0.15
C ILE A 35 5.28 1.76 -0.98
N LEU A 36 4.28 2.48 -1.48
CA LEU A 36 3.31 1.94 -2.42
C LEU A 36 3.83 2.20 -3.83
N ASP A 37 4.21 1.15 -4.53
CA ASP A 37 4.82 1.26 -5.86
C ASP A 37 3.82 0.77 -6.91
N PHE A 38 3.27 1.72 -7.66
CA PHE A 38 2.37 1.42 -8.77
C PHE A 38 3.20 1.22 -10.02
N ILE A 39 3.36 -0.02 -10.40
CA ILE A 39 4.15 -0.39 -11.56
C ILE A 39 3.22 -0.66 -12.73
N GLY A 40 3.26 0.19 -13.75
CA GLY A 40 2.35 0.11 -14.88
C GLY A 40 3.05 -0.30 -16.16
N GLY A 41 2.68 -1.45 -16.74
CA GLY A 41 3.17 -1.89 -18.05
C GLY A 41 2.41 -1.31 -19.22
N GLU A 42 1.34 -0.62 -18.98
CA GLU A 42 0.52 -0.05 -20.02
C GLU A 42 0.38 1.45 -19.85
N PRO A 43 0.30 2.20 -20.96
CA PRO A 43 0.06 3.64 -20.88
C PRO A 43 -1.30 3.99 -20.28
N PHE A 44 -2.06 3.00 -19.88
CA PHE A 44 -3.42 3.14 -19.38
C PHE A 44 -3.56 2.70 -17.94
N MET A 45 -2.51 2.82 -17.14
CA MET A 45 -2.71 2.61 -15.72
C MET A 45 -3.79 3.56 -15.25
N ASN A 46 -4.85 2.99 -14.67
CA ASN A 46 -6.04 3.73 -14.32
C ASN A 46 -5.74 4.69 -13.17
N ILE A 47 -5.74 5.99 -13.47
CA ILE A 47 -5.51 7.03 -12.47
C ILE A 47 -6.54 6.94 -11.36
N ASP A 48 -7.77 6.53 -11.68
CA ASP A 48 -8.81 6.37 -10.67
C ASP A 48 -8.44 5.32 -9.63
N VAL A 49 -7.82 4.22 -10.05
CA VAL A 49 -7.36 3.18 -9.12
C VAL A 49 -6.22 3.71 -8.24
N ILE A 50 -5.28 4.43 -8.83
CA ILE A 50 -4.17 5.03 -8.09
C ILE A 50 -4.69 6.00 -7.04
N SER A 51 -5.56 6.90 -7.44
CA SER A 51 -6.17 7.88 -6.53
C SER A 51 -6.98 7.21 -5.44
N PHE A 52 -7.80 6.22 -5.81
CA PHE A 52 -8.60 5.47 -4.85
C PHE A 52 -7.71 4.77 -3.82
N THR A 53 -6.67 4.09 -4.28
CA THR A 53 -5.78 3.32 -3.40
C THR A 53 -5.06 4.23 -2.42
N THR A 54 -4.55 5.35 -2.92
CA THR A 54 -3.84 6.33 -2.10
C THR A 54 -4.76 6.93 -1.05
N GLU A 55 -5.95 7.36 -1.45
CA GLU A 55 -6.93 7.92 -0.51
C GLU A 55 -7.37 6.88 0.51
N TYR A 56 -7.65 5.67 0.07
CA TYR A 56 -8.07 4.60 0.96
C TYR A 56 -6.97 4.30 2.00
N PHE A 57 -5.73 4.23 1.56
CA PHE A 57 -4.60 4.02 2.45
C PHE A 57 -4.49 5.14 3.50
N ILE A 58 -4.58 6.39 3.04
CA ILE A 58 -4.49 7.54 3.94
C ILE A 58 -5.63 7.54 4.96
N GLN A 59 -6.85 7.29 4.50
CA GLN A 59 -8.01 7.25 5.39
C GLN A 59 -7.90 6.15 6.43
N GLU A 60 -7.41 4.97 6.03
CA GLU A 60 -7.20 3.88 6.97
C GLU A 60 -6.09 4.19 7.97
N CYS A 61 -5.03 4.89 7.54
CA CYS A 61 -3.99 5.35 8.46
C CYS A 61 -4.54 6.35 9.46
N LEU A 62 -5.38 7.27 9.02
CA LEU A 62 -6.02 8.25 9.91
C LEU A 62 -6.95 7.58 10.91
N ARG A 63 -7.76 6.64 10.44
CA ARG A 63 -8.71 5.92 11.29
C ARG A 63 -8.00 5.12 12.37
N ARG A 64 -6.84 4.56 12.04
CA ARG A 64 -6.06 3.72 12.94
C ARG A 64 -5.00 4.48 13.73
N ASP A 65 -4.82 5.77 13.44
CA ASP A 65 -3.70 6.57 13.97
C ASP A 65 -2.37 5.84 13.75
N HIS A 66 -2.15 5.41 12.52
CA HIS A 66 -1.06 4.51 12.16
C HIS A 66 0.25 5.25 11.91
N VAL A 67 1.36 4.64 12.30
CA VAL A 67 2.69 5.21 12.09
C VAL A 67 2.99 5.47 10.61
N TRP A 68 2.41 4.70 9.73
CA TRP A 68 2.61 4.85 8.28
C TRP A 68 2.05 6.16 7.71
N LEU A 69 1.16 6.82 8.44
CA LEU A 69 0.56 8.08 7.95
C LEU A 69 1.62 9.14 7.65
N THR A 70 2.68 9.17 8.43
CA THR A 70 3.78 10.13 8.25
C THR A 70 5.02 9.51 7.61
N ASN A 71 4.96 8.23 7.27
CA ASN A 71 6.11 7.48 6.77
C ASN A 71 5.74 6.63 5.56
N PHE A 72 4.96 7.18 4.63
CA PHE A 72 4.66 6.45 3.40
C PHE A 72 5.10 7.24 2.18
N ARG A 73 5.30 6.52 1.08
CA ARG A 73 5.56 7.10 -0.22
C ARG A 73 4.71 6.42 -1.27
N VAL A 74 4.39 7.15 -2.32
CA VAL A 74 3.76 6.59 -3.50
C VAL A 74 4.75 6.75 -4.65
N SER A 75 5.02 5.67 -5.34
CA SER A 75 5.91 5.63 -6.49
C SER A 75 5.16 5.09 -7.69
N MET A 76 5.58 5.48 -8.89
CA MET A 76 4.97 5.00 -10.13
C MET A 76 6.04 4.63 -11.13
N SER A 77 5.89 3.45 -11.72
CA SER A 77 6.74 3.01 -12.82
C SER A 77 5.86 2.23 -13.82
N SER A 78 6.44 1.58 -14.82
CA SER A 78 5.64 1.23 -15.99
C SER A 78 5.34 -0.26 -16.22
N ASN A 79 4.90 -1.03 -15.21
CA ASN A 79 4.64 -2.46 -15.36
C ASN A 79 3.27 -3.01 -14.90
N GLY A 80 2.31 -2.18 -14.51
CA GLY A 80 0.93 -2.64 -14.26
C GLY A 80 0.66 -3.38 -12.95
N LEU A 81 1.58 -3.40 -12.00
CA LEU A 81 1.41 -4.09 -10.73
C LEU A 81 1.56 -3.12 -9.56
N LEU A 82 0.92 -3.46 -8.46
CA LEU A 82 1.12 -2.73 -7.20
C LEU A 82 2.06 -3.54 -6.32
N TYR A 83 3.20 -2.95 -5.98
CA TYR A 83 4.13 -3.50 -5.01
C TYR A 83 4.16 -2.63 -3.77
N PHE A 84 4.69 -3.19 -2.71
CA PHE A 84 5.00 -2.41 -1.53
C PHE A 84 6.42 -2.74 -1.07
N GLU A 85 7.10 -1.76 -0.47
CA GLU A 85 8.38 -1.96 0.16
C GLU A 85 8.28 -1.51 1.62
N PRO A 86 8.42 -2.45 2.57
CA PRO A 86 8.40 -2.07 3.97
C PRO A 86 9.71 -1.39 4.37
N LYS A 87 9.62 -0.37 5.19
CA LYS A 87 10.79 0.25 5.83
C LYS A 87 10.89 -0.23 7.27
N VAL A 88 12.01 -0.79 7.58
CA VAL A 88 12.27 -1.37 8.90
C VAL A 88 13.53 -0.79 9.51
#